data_1ea2944f7ea7344d5a870efffbc17ade
#
_entry.id   1ea2944f7ea7344d5a870efffbc17ade
#
_cell.length_a   1.000
_cell.length_b   1.000
_cell.length_c   1.000
_cell.angle_alpha   90.00
_cell.angle_beta   90.00
_cell.angle_gamma   90.00
#
_symmetry.space_group_name_H-M   'P 1'
#
loop_
_entity.id
_entity.type
_entity.pdbx_description
1 polymer ?
#
loop_
_entity_poly.entity_id
_entity_poly.type
_entity_poly.pdbx_seq_one_letter_code
_entity_poly.pdbx_strand_id
1 'polypeptide(L)'
;YSLIECKLFTGRTHQIRVHMQYTRHPIVGDPVYNAHGPRDARAQLGLRRQFLHSYSIAFEHPTTGEPMAFADNLPQDLQEALDALAERSLGKTDAGREVAELMAAPPVPPVEGEVPDE
;
A
#
# COMPACT_ATOMS: atom_id res chain seq x y z
N TYR A 1 -10.72 -10.21 -0.42
CA TYR A 1 -9.81 -9.07 -0.40
C TYR A 1 -8.52 -9.41 0.34
N SER A 2 -7.42 -8.83 -0.09
CA SER A 2 -6.13 -8.97 0.58
C SER A 2 -5.46 -7.61 0.68
N LEU A 3 -4.88 -7.30 1.84
CA LEU A 3 -4.04 -6.12 2.02
C LEU A 3 -2.60 -6.51 1.69
N ILE A 4 -1.97 -5.75 0.80
CA ILE A 4 -0.63 -6.06 0.29
C ILE A 4 0.29 -4.87 0.50
N GLU A 5 1.52 -5.14 0.95
CA GLU A 5 2.62 -4.18 0.91
C GLU A 5 3.40 -4.37 -0.40
N CYS A 6 3.64 -3.26 -1.10
CA CYS A 6 4.45 -3.26 -2.31
C CYS A 6 5.74 -2.48 -2.07
N LYS A 7 6.88 -3.12 -2.33
CA LYS A 7 8.19 -2.46 -2.35
C LYS A 7 8.59 -2.22 -3.79
N LEU A 8 8.77 -0.96 -4.16
CA LEU A 8 9.05 -0.58 -5.55
C LEU A 8 10.53 -0.35 -5.78
N PHE A 9 11.03 -0.86 -6.91
CA PHE A 9 12.35 -0.53 -7.43
C PHE A 9 12.28 0.64 -8.41
N THR A 10 11.17 0.77 -9.12
CA THR A 10 10.89 1.84 -10.08
C THR A 10 9.49 2.38 -9.86
N GLY A 11 9.25 3.61 -10.27
CA GLY A 11 7.94 4.25 -10.16
C GLY A 11 7.40 4.67 -11.53
N ARG A 12 7.26 3.73 -12.48
CA ARG A 12 6.70 4.01 -13.79
C ARG A 12 5.21 4.30 -13.69
N THR A 13 4.67 4.97 -14.70
CA THR A 13 3.27 5.41 -14.73
C THR A 13 2.31 4.28 -14.40
N HIS A 14 1.55 4.45 -13.31
CA HIS A 14 0.57 3.49 -12.82
C HIS A 14 1.09 2.06 -12.66
N GLN A 15 2.37 1.91 -12.37
CA GLN A 15 3.04 0.59 -12.37
C GLN A 15 2.33 -0.45 -11.53
N ILE A 16 2.00 -0.16 -10.27
CA ILE A 16 1.29 -1.09 -9.39
C ILE A 16 -0.10 -1.38 -9.92
N ARG A 17 -0.83 -0.35 -10.35
CA ARG A 17 -2.20 -0.47 -10.85
C ARG A 17 -2.27 -1.37 -12.08
N VAL A 18 -1.38 -1.15 -13.03
CA VAL A 18 -1.27 -1.94 -14.27
C VAL A 18 -0.85 -3.36 -13.97
N HIS A 19 0.14 -3.53 -13.12
CA HIS A 19 0.65 -4.86 -12.74
C HIS A 19 -0.45 -5.70 -12.06
N MET A 20 -1.18 -5.12 -11.14
CA MET A 20 -2.26 -5.82 -10.44
C MET A 20 -3.39 -6.20 -11.40
N GLN A 21 -3.74 -5.33 -12.35
CA GLN A 21 -4.71 -5.67 -13.38
C GLN A 21 -4.22 -6.85 -14.24
N TYR A 22 -2.96 -6.79 -14.65
CA TYR A 22 -2.36 -7.85 -15.49
C TYR A 22 -2.39 -9.21 -14.79
N THR A 23 -2.18 -9.26 -13.50
CA THR A 23 -2.23 -10.49 -12.70
C THR A 23 -3.66 -10.93 -12.38
N ARG A 24 -4.68 -10.23 -12.88
CA ARG A 24 -6.10 -10.47 -12.62
C ARG A 24 -6.53 -10.23 -11.17
N HIS A 25 -5.80 -9.39 -10.48
CA HIS A 25 -6.12 -8.94 -9.12
C HIS A 25 -6.11 -7.41 -9.06
N PRO A 26 -7.00 -6.73 -9.83
CA PRO A 26 -6.98 -5.28 -9.89
C PRO A 26 -7.27 -4.67 -8.52
N ILE A 27 -6.71 -3.47 -8.32
CA ILE A 27 -6.83 -2.76 -7.04
C ILE A 27 -8.29 -2.38 -6.79
N VAL A 28 -8.74 -2.62 -5.58
CA VAL A 28 -10.09 -2.27 -5.13
C VAL A 28 -10.33 -0.77 -5.33
N GLY A 29 -11.46 -0.43 -5.92
CA GLY A 29 -11.88 0.96 -6.14
C GLY A 29 -11.23 1.67 -7.32
N ASP A 30 -10.29 1.04 -8.02
CA ASP A 30 -9.61 1.65 -9.16
C ASP A 30 -10.61 1.94 -10.30
N PRO A 31 -10.82 3.22 -10.64
CA PRO A 31 -11.83 3.59 -11.64
C PRO A 31 -11.42 3.30 -13.08
N VAL A 32 -10.14 3.07 -13.33
CA VAL A 32 -9.59 2.83 -14.67
C VAL A 32 -9.33 1.35 -14.88
N TYR A 33 -8.54 0.73 -14.02
CA TYR A 33 -8.06 -0.64 -14.18
C TYR A 33 -8.98 -1.68 -13.53
N ASN A 34 -10.01 -1.24 -12.82
CA ASN A 34 -11.03 -2.08 -12.21
C ASN A 34 -12.44 -1.52 -12.43
N ALA A 35 -12.66 -0.86 -13.56
CA ALA A 35 -13.93 -0.20 -13.88
C ALA A 35 -15.10 -1.18 -13.99
N HIS A 36 -14.82 -2.42 -14.38
CA HIS A 36 -15.81 -3.50 -14.54
C HIS A 36 -15.79 -4.52 -13.40
N GLY A 37 -15.05 -4.20 -12.34
CA GLY A 37 -14.99 -5.05 -11.15
C GLY A 37 -16.30 -5.07 -10.36
N PRO A 38 -16.36 -5.88 -9.30
CA PRO A 38 -17.53 -5.97 -8.45
C PRO A 38 -17.93 -4.58 -7.95
N ARG A 39 -19.21 -4.23 -8.11
CA ARG A 39 -19.77 -2.97 -7.60
C ARG A 39 -19.72 -2.88 -6.08
N ASP A 40 -19.48 -3.99 -5.41
CA ASP A 40 -19.42 -4.13 -3.97
C ASP A 40 -18.41 -3.20 -3.30
N ALA A 41 -17.26 -2.96 -3.94
CA ALA A 41 -16.25 -2.06 -3.39
C ALA A 41 -16.78 -0.64 -3.20
N ARG A 42 -17.59 -0.13 -4.15
CA ARG A 42 -18.19 1.19 -4.03
C ARG A 42 -19.38 1.20 -3.07
N ALA A 43 -20.24 0.17 -3.14
CA ALA A 43 -21.44 0.08 -2.33
C ALA A 43 -21.13 -0.24 -0.87
N GLN A 44 -20.19 -1.15 -0.61
CA GLN A 44 -19.88 -1.62 0.73
C GLN A 44 -18.77 -0.84 1.41
N LEU A 45 -17.78 -0.35 0.66
CA LEU A 45 -16.61 0.32 1.21
C LEU A 45 -16.61 1.83 0.97
N GLY A 46 -17.51 2.34 0.13
CA GLY A 46 -17.61 3.76 -0.18
C GLY A 46 -16.40 4.31 -0.95
N LEU A 47 -15.60 3.45 -1.55
CA LEU A 47 -14.40 3.87 -2.26
C LEU A 47 -14.73 4.37 -3.67
N ARG A 48 -14.22 5.55 -4.01
CA ARG A 48 -14.35 6.17 -5.34
C ARG A 48 -13.01 6.25 -6.07
N ARG A 49 -11.95 5.78 -5.47
CA ARG A 49 -10.60 5.76 -6.00
C ARG A 49 -9.92 4.46 -5.64
N GLN A 50 -8.80 4.18 -6.27
CA GLN A 50 -8.00 3.00 -5.97
C GLN A 50 -7.54 2.99 -4.50
N PHE A 51 -7.65 1.83 -3.86
CA PHE A 51 -7.06 1.61 -2.56
C PHE A 51 -5.55 1.43 -2.72
N LEU A 52 -4.86 2.54 -2.84
CA LEU A 52 -3.41 2.59 -3.02
C LEU A 52 -2.86 3.82 -2.31
N HIS A 53 -1.89 3.60 -1.43
CA HIS A 53 -1.30 4.66 -0.63
C HIS A 53 0.20 4.48 -0.54
N SER A 54 0.95 5.55 -0.76
CA SER A 54 2.37 5.60 -0.48
C SER A 54 2.56 5.79 1.02
N TYR A 55 2.73 4.68 1.73
CA TYR A 55 2.76 4.67 3.19
C TYR A 55 4.09 5.16 3.75
N SER A 56 5.19 4.72 3.19
CA SER A 56 6.51 5.10 3.67
C SER A 56 7.51 5.26 2.54
N ILE A 57 8.49 6.13 2.77
CA ILE A 57 9.60 6.34 1.86
C ILE A 57 10.88 6.51 2.68
N ALA A 58 11.97 5.91 2.22
CA ALA A 58 13.28 6.06 2.83
C ALA A 58 14.31 6.34 1.73
N PHE A 59 15.19 7.29 1.97
CA PHE A 59 16.21 7.69 1.00
C PHE A 59 17.36 8.40 1.72
N GLU A 60 18.47 8.60 1.00
CA GLU A 60 19.56 9.46 1.47
C GLU A 60 19.30 10.90 1.05
N HIS A 61 19.50 11.84 1.97
CA HIS A 61 19.37 13.26 1.66
C HIS A 61 20.36 13.64 0.55
N PRO A 62 19.91 14.30 -0.53
CA PRO A 62 20.75 14.53 -1.71
C PRO A 62 21.93 15.47 -1.45
N THR A 63 21.88 16.30 -0.43
CA THR A 63 22.97 17.23 -0.08
C THR A 63 23.84 16.70 1.05
N THR A 64 23.25 16.16 2.11
CA THR A 64 24.00 15.77 3.32
C THR A 64 24.34 14.28 3.37
N GLY A 65 23.67 13.44 2.56
CA GLY A 65 23.83 12.00 2.59
C GLY A 65 23.20 11.32 3.82
N GLU A 66 22.50 12.07 4.67
CA GLU A 66 21.86 11.51 5.85
C GLU A 66 20.69 10.59 5.47
N PRO A 67 20.54 9.44 6.15
CA PRO A 67 19.37 8.59 5.96
C PRO A 67 18.10 9.32 6.38
N MET A 68 17.10 9.34 5.49
CA MET A 68 15.81 9.97 5.72
C MET A 68 14.72 8.92 5.59
N ALA A 69 13.74 8.97 6.49
CA ALA A 69 12.57 8.11 6.40
C ALA A 69 11.31 8.88 6.81
N PHE A 70 10.26 8.68 6.04
CA PHE A 70 8.96 9.31 6.28
C PHE A 70 7.88 8.27 6.17
N ALA A 71 6.83 8.43 6.96
CA ALA A 71 5.61 7.64 6.83
C ALA A 71 4.41 8.58 6.88
N ASP A 72 3.36 8.16 6.19
CA ASP A 72 2.09 8.89 6.15
C ASP A 72 0.95 7.89 6.40
N ASN A 73 0.13 8.17 7.39
CA ASN A 73 -1.00 7.31 7.73
C ASN A 73 -1.99 7.23 6.57
N LEU A 74 -2.74 6.14 6.53
CA LEU A 74 -3.80 5.99 5.54
C LEU A 74 -4.76 7.17 5.61
N PRO A 75 -5.16 7.74 4.46
CA PRO A 75 -6.26 8.70 4.42
C PRO A 75 -7.54 8.12 5.00
N GLN A 76 -8.42 8.97 5.48
CA GLN A 76 -9.63 8.55 6.18
C GLN A 76 -10.48 7.58 5.35
N ASP A 77 -10.67 7.81 4.06
CA ASP A 77 -11.46 6.95 3.19
C ASP A 77 -10.89 5.54 3.08
N LEU A 78 -9.57 5.41 3.00
CA LEU A 78 -8.89 4.12 2.95
C LEU A 78 -8.91 3.43 4.32
N GLN A 79 -8.73 4.18 5.39
CA GLN A 79 -8.78 3.63 6.75
C GLN A 79 -10.18 3.09 7.07
N GLU A 80 -11.23 3.80 6.70
CA GLU A 80 -12.61 3.36 6.89
C GLU A 80 -12.90 2.06 6.11
N ALA A 81 -12.42 1.98 4.87
CA ALA A 81 -12.55 0.76 4.07
C ALA A 81 -11.82 -0.42 4.71
N LEU A 82 -10.61 -0.20 5.20
CA LEU A 82 -9.82 -1.22 5.87
C LEU A 82 -10.51 -1.70 7.16
N ASP A 83 -11.04 -0.78 7.95
CA ASP A 83 -11.75 -1.10 9.19
C ASP A 83 -13.02 -1.94 8.91
N ALA A 84 -13.74 -1.60 7.85
CA ALA A 84 -14.93 -2.36 7.45
C ALA A 84 -14.57 -3.79 7.03
N LEU A 85 -13.43 -4.00 6.38
CA LEU A 85 -12.95 -5.33 6.00
C LEU A 85 -12.36 -6.09 7.18
N ALA A 86 -11.78 -5.42 8.15
CA ALA A 86 -11.18 -6.04 9.33
C ALA A 86 -12.21 -6.84 10.14
N GLU A 87 -13.45 -6.41 10.17
CA GLU A 87 -14.55 -7.11 10.84
C GLU A 87 -14.83 -8.49 10.23
N ARG A 88 -14.47 -8.69 8.96
CA ARG A 88 -14.65 -9.94 8.22
C ARG A 88 -13.34 -10.67 7.98
N SER A 89 -12.30 -10.31 8.72
CA SER A 89 -10.97 -10.89 8.55
C SER A 89 -10.96 -12.38 8.92
N LEU A 90 -10.29 -13.18 8.10
CA LEU A 90 -10.02 -14.59 8.38
C LEU A 90 -8.76 -14.78 9.24
N GLY A 91 -8.14 -13.69 9.66
CA GLY A 91 -6.90 -13.68 10.40
C GLY A 91 -5.76 -13.06 9.61
N LYS A 92 -4.56 -13.13 10.16
CA LYS A 92 -3.36 -12.57 9.52
C LYS A 92 -2.39 -13.69 9.18
N THR A 93 -1.81 -13.60 7.99
CA THR A 93 -0.63 -14.40 7.63
C THR A 93 0.61 -13.85 8.35
N ASP A 94 1.72 -14.56 8.30
CA ASP A 94 2.98 -14.05 8.85
C ASP A 94 3.39 -12.74 8.19
N ALA A 95 3.25 -12.65 6.87
CA ALA A 95 3.47 -11.41 6.14
C ALA A 95 2.50 -10.30 6.59
N GLY A 96 1.24 -10.63 6.85
CA GLY A 96 0.25 -9.67 7.35
C GLY A 96 0.58 -9.15 8.75
N ARG A 97 1.17 -9.95 9.60
CA ARG A 97 1.65 -9.51 10.91
C ARG A 97 2.81 -8.53 10.78
N GLU A 98 3.74 -8.78 9.88
CA GLU A 98 4.84 -7.87 9.60
C GLU A 98 4.34 -6.51 9.10
N VAL A 99 3.35 -6.51 8.21
CA VAL A 99 2.72 -5.27 7.73
C VAL A 99 2.04 -4.52 8.87
N ALA A 100 1.31 -5.22 9.74
CA ALA A 100 0.65 -4.60 10.89
C ALA A 100 1.66 -3.97 11.86
N GLU A 101 2.78 -4.62 12.11
CA GLU A 101 3.86 -4.08 12.93
C GLU A 101 4.48 -2.84 12.27
N LEU A 102 4.70 -2.88 10.96
CA LEU A 102 5.23 -1.74 10.20
C LEU A 102 4.30 -0.53 10.32
N MET A 103 2.99 -0.74 10.23
CA MET A 103 2.01 0.34 10.32
C MET A 103 1.87 0.91 11.74
N ALA A 104 2.20 0.11 12.76
CA ALA A 104 2.16 0.55 14.15
C ALA A 104 3.45 1.23 14.59
N ALA A 105 4.57 0.99 13.92
CA ALA A 105 5.88 1.51 14.25
C ALA A 105 6.21 2.78 13.45
N PRO A 106 7.01 3.73 14.02
CA PRO A 106 7.51 4.85 13.24
C PRO A 106 8.50 4.36 12.18
N PRO A 107 8.64 5.10 11.06
CA PRO A 107 9.60 4.72 10.04
C PRO A 107 11.03 4.78 10.56
N VAL A 108 11.84 3.81 10.16
CA VAL A 108 13.26 3.74 10.51
C VAL A 108 14.08 3.99 9.25
N PRO A 109 15.03 4.95 9.27
CA PRO A 109 15.92 5.16 8.14
C PRO A 109 16.69 3.88 7.79
N PRO A 110 17.03 3.67 6.52
CA PRO A 110 17.86 2.52 6.15
C PRO A 110 19.22 2.57 6.84
N VAL A 111 19.72 1.41 7.22
CA VAL A 111 21.06 1.29 7.80
C VAL A 111 22.08 1.59 6.71
N GLU A 112 23.18 2.28 7.08
CA GLU A 112 24.26 2.57 6.15
C GLU A 112 24.78 1.28 5.51
N GLY A 113 24.84 1.26 4.18
CA GLY A 113 25.24 0.09 3.41
C GLY A 113 24.10 -0.86 3.03
N GLU A 114 22.90 -0.66 3.52
CA GLU A 114 21.72 -1.38 3.02
C GLU A 114 21.35 -0.87 1.64
N VAL A 115 21.28 -1.80 0.71
CA VAL A 115 20.75 -1.51 -0.64
C VAL A 115 19.32 -2.02 -0.68
N PRO A 116 18.35 -1.22 -1.20
CA PRO A 116 17.00 -1.72 -1.40
C PRO A 116 17.05 -3.01 -2.20
N ASP A 117 16.29 -4.02 -1.79
CA ASP A 117 16.21 -5.28 -2.50
C ASP A 117 15.78 -5.06 -3.95
N GLU A 118 16.66 -5.38 -4.84
CA GLU A 118 16.41 -5.35 -6.26
C GLU A 118 16.08 -6.75 -6.77
#